data_aecf7cfbced9935067ee67b12c3ed2d7
#
_entry.id   aecf7cfbced9935067ee67b12c3ed2d7
#
_cell.length_a   1.000
_cell.length_b   1.000
_cell.length_c   1.000
_cell.angle_alpha   90.00
_cell.angle_beta   90.00
_cell.angle_gamma   90.00
#
_symmetry.space_group_name_H-M   'P 1'
#
loop_
_entity.id
_entity.type
_entity.pdbx_description
1 polymer ?
#
loop_
_entity_poly.entity_id
_entity_poly.type
_entity_poly.pdbx_seq_one_letter_code
_entity_poly.pdbx_strand_id
1 'polypeptide(L)'
;VTEEGKGNTHEGLRPEVAHGWYALINQSKALTNPKNGAVFEAFKLYASITGNTSLVNIVRMFSTYLYPASCDAPIGRLSEIQEAAGKVRIVALLDPFTQWLLYPLHDALFSLFKEIGTDGCHDQTRPLLALMSRLSEKG
;
A
#
# COMPACT_ATOMS: atom_id res chain seq x y z
N VAL A 1 -23.60 22.04 6.62
CA VAL A 1 -22.25 21.87 7.18
C VAL A 1 -22.46 21.13 8.48
N THR A 2 -22.24 19.83 8.45
CA THR A 2 -22.42 18.94 9.61
C THR A 2 -21.21 19.05 10.52
N GLU A 3 -21.45 19.26 11.81
CA GLU A 3 -20.43 19.40 12.87
C GLU A 3 -19.74 18.07 13.27
N GLU A 4 -19.73 17.07 12.42
CA GLU A 4 -19.21 15.73 12.74
C GLU A 4 -17.67 15.59 12.79
N GLY A 5 -16.94 16.69 12.62
CA GLY A 5 -15.48 16.67 12.60
C GLY A 5 -14.76 17.03 13.90
N LYS A 6 -15.48 17.32 14.99
CA LYS A 6 -14.86 17.87 16.22
C LYS A 6 -14.54 16.86 17.32
N GLY A 7 -14.67 15.58 17.06
CA GLY A 7 -14.34 14.55 18.05
C GLY A 7 -12.87 14.18 18.03
N ASN A 8 -12.14 14.45 19.11
CA ASN A 8 -10.87 13.85 19.47
C ASN A 8 -9.63 14.18 18.61
N THR A 9 -9.43 15.42 18.27
CA THR A 9 -8.12 15.89 17.79
C THR A 9 -7.22 16.24 18.97
N HIS A 10 -5.99 15.81 18.95
CA HIS A 10 -4.97 16.31 19.88
C HIS A 10 -4.79 17.81 19.67
N GLU A 11 -4.67 18.56 20.76
CA GLU A 11 -4.39 19.99 20.70
C GLU A 11 -3.16 20.26 19.80
N GLY A 12 -3.34 21.11 18.80
CA GLY A 12 -2.27 21.54 17.89
C GLY A 12 -2.07 20.73 16.63
N LEU A 13 -2.72 19.54 16.46
CA LEU A 13 -2.65 18.78 15.22
C LEU A 13 -3.87 19.09 14.32
N ARG A 14 -3.59 19.20 13.02
CA ARG A 14 -4.68 19.25 12.04
C ARG A 14 -5.43 17.91 12.05
N PRO A 15 -6.77 17.89 11.91
CA PRO A 15 -7.55 16.66 11.94
C PRO A 15 -7.01 15.57 10.99
N GLU A 16 -6.62 15.95 9.77
CA GLU A 16 -6.08 15.03 8.77
C GLU A 16 -4.75 14.39 9.22
N VAL A 17 -3.88 15.16 9.87
CA VAL A 17 -2.59 14.66 10.40
C VAL A 17 -2.84 13.71 11.57
N ALA A 18 -3.77 14.04 12.45
CA ALA A 18 -4.13 13.18 13.58
C ALA A 18 -4.71 11.84 13.08
N HIS A 19 -5.61 11.86 12.09
CA HIS A 19 -6.18 10.65 11.49
C HIS A 19 -5.10 9.76 10.84
N GLY A 20 -4.17 10.37 10.11
CA GLY A 20 -3.06 9.63 9.50
C GLY A 20 -2.15 8.97 10.55
N TRP A 21 -1.86 9.67 11.64
CA TRP A 21 -1.06 9.17 12.75
C TRP A 21 -1.72 7.98 13.45
N TYR A 22 -3.02 8.08 13.74
CA TYR A 22 -3.78 6.98 14.33
C TYR A 22 -3.86 5.76 13.40
N ALA A 23 -4.01 5.97 12.11
CA ALA A 23 -3.98 4.90 11.14
C ALA A 23 -2.65 4.14 11.17
N LEU A 24 -1.51 4.84 11.24
CA LEU A 24 -0.19 4.22 11.36
C LEU A 24 -0.03 3.42 12.65
N ILE A 25 -0.48 3.96 13.80
CA ILE A 25 -0.46 3.24 15.08
C ILE A 25 -1.31 1.98 15.01
N ASN A 26 -2.53 2.07 14.49
CA ASN A 26 -3.43 0.93 14.35
C ASN A 26 -2.84 -0.15 13.45
N GLN A 27 -2.29 0.22 12.31
CA GLN A 27 -1.69 -0.71 11.36
C GLN A 27 -0.42 -1.36 11.93
N SER A 28 0.41 -0.62 12.67
CA SER A 28 1.57 -1.20 13.32
C SER A 28 1.19 -2.21 14.41
N LYS A 29 0.16 -1.91 15.20
CA LYS A 29 -0.39 -2.85 16.21
C LYS A 29 -1.02 -4.09 15.55
N ALA A 30 -1.72 -3.92 14.44
CA ALA A 30 -2.25 -5.04 13.67
C ALA A 30 -1.13 -5.93 13.13
N LEU A 31 -0.10 -5.33 12.53
CA LEU A 31 1.05 -6.07 11.97
C LEU A 31 1.85 -6.82 13.05
N THR A 32 2.03 -6.22 14.22
CA THR A 32 2.74 -6.85 15.34
C THR A 32 1.87 -7.77 16.22
N ASN A 33 0.58 -7.89 15.92
CA ASN A 33 -0.33 -8.75 16.65
C ASN A 33 0.11 -10.22 16.51
N PRO A 34 0.13 -11.01 17.59
CA PRO A 34 0.48 -12.43 17.54
C PRO A 34 -0.34 -13.25 16.54
N LYS A 35 -1.59 -12.87 16.28
CA LYS A 35 -2.44 -13.50 15.24
C LYS A 35 -1.83 -13.39 13.84
N ASN A 36 -1.05 -12.37 13.59
CA ASN A 36 -0.40 -12.06 12.32
C ASN A 36 1.11 -12.37 12.36
N GLY A 37 1.54 -13.19 13.31
CA GLY A 37 2.95 -13.47 13.56
C GLY A 37 3.71 -13.96 12.32
N ALA A 38 3.13 -14.83 11.52
CA ALA A 38 3.74 -15.32 10.28
C ALA A 38 4.00 -14.19 9.27
N VAL A 39 3.08 -13.23 9.15
CA VAL A 39 3.23 -12.08 8.26
C VAL A 39 4.32 -11.15 8.77
N PHE A 40 4.36 -10.90 10.08
CA PHE A 40 5.39 -10.05 10.67
C PHE A 40 6.79 -10.68 10.62
N GLU A 41 6.90 -12.01 10.77
CA GLU A 41 8.17 -12.72 10.56
C GLU A 41 8.65 -12.60 9.10
N ALA A 42 7.76 -12.78 8.12
CA ALA A 42 8.09 -12.57 6.71
C ALA A 42 8.51 -11.11 6.43
N PHE A 43 7.82 -10.14 7.01
CA PHE A 43 8.18 -8.73 6.95
C PHE A 43 9.60 -8.47 7.47
N LYS A 44 9.94 -9.00 8.65
CA LYS A 44 11.27 -8.86 9.25
C LYS A 44 12.36 -9.51 8.40
N LEU A 45 12.09 -10.72 7.89
CA LEU A 45 13.02 -11.44 7.03
C LEU A 45 13.32 -10.65 5.76
N TYR A 46 12.28 -10.16 5.07
CA TYR A 46 12.45 -9.36 3.87
C TYR A 46 13.18 -8.04 4.16
N ALA A 47 12.86 -7.37 5.25
CA ALA A 47 13.55 -6.15 5.69
C ALA A 47 15.04 -6.42 5.96
N SER A 48 15.38 -7.57 6.54
CA SER A 48 16.78 -7.98 6.76
C SER A 48 17.51 -8.23 5.43
N ILE A 49 16.90 -8.95 4.50
CA ILE A 49 17.50 -9.26 3.18
C ILE A 49 17.73 -7.98 2.36
N THR A 50 16.81 -7.02 2.42
CA THR A 50 16.89 -5.77 1.66
C THR A 50 17.64 -4.63 2.38
N GLY A 51 18.11 -4.86 3.61
CA GLY A 51 18.80 -3.84 4.42
C GLY A 51 17.87 -2.78 5.01
N ASN A 52 16.55 -2.96 4.98
CA ASN A 52 15.54 -2.01 5.48
C ASN A 52 15.12 -2.29 6.94
N THR A 53 16.04 -2.71 7.79
CA THR A 53 15.77 -3.05 9.19
C THR A 53 15.25 -1.86 10.01
N SER A 54 15.57 -0.63 9.61
CA SER A 54 15.02 0.59 10.21
C SER A 54 13.50 0.63 10.18
N LEU A 55 12.88 0.10 9.13
CA LEU A 55 11.42 0.04 9.00
C LEU A 55 10.79 -0.87 10.05
N VAL A 56 11.45 -1.97 10.40
CA VAL A 56 11.03 -2.86 11.52
C VAL A 56 11.02 -2.10 12.84
N ASN A 57 12.04 -1.28 13.09
CA ASN A 57 12.13 -0.46 14.29
C ASN A 57 11.02 0.59 14.35
N ILE A 58 10.71 1.21 13.21
CA ILE A 58 9.59 2.16 13.08
C ILE A 58 8.26 1.48 13.42
N VAL A 59 7.98 0.31 12.84
CA VAL A 59 6.76 -0.46 13.14
C VAL A 59 6.67 -0.77 14.64
N ARG A 60 7.76 -1.24 15.25
CA ARG A 60 7.79 -1.53 16.68
C ARG A 60 7.57 -0.28 17.53
N MET A 61 8.19 0.83 17.19
CA MET A 61 8.02 2.11 17.87
C MET A 61 6.55 2.53 17.85
N PHE A 62 5.89 2.52 16.69
CA PHE A 62 4.47 2.86 16.58
C PHE A 62 3.58 1.89 17.34
N SER A 63 3.92 0.59 17.38
CA SER A 63 3.11 -0.42 18.08
C SER A 63 3.11 -0.24 19.60
N THR A 64 4.12 0.43 20.16
CA THR A 64 4.24 0.68 21.62
C THR A 64 3.47 1.92 22.08
N TYR A 65 2.93 2.72 21.17
CA TYR A 65 2.14 3.90 21.56
C TYR A 65 0.91 3.51 22.36
N LEU A 66 0.78 4.13 23.54
CA LEU A 66 -0.34 3.97 24.46
C LEU A 66 -1.57 4.74 23.96
N TYR A 67 -2.10 4.34 22.84
CA TYR A 67 -3.35 4.85 22.32
C TYR A 67 -4.38 3.71 22.33
N PRO A 68 -5.65 3.96 22.69
CA PRO A 68 -6.69 2.94 22.64
C PRO A 68 -7.02 2.60 21.19
N ALA A 69 -6.09 1.90 20.54
CA ALA A 69 -6.27 1.37 19.22
C ALA A 69 -6.83 -0.04 19.32
N SER A 70 -7.77 -0.37 18.46
CA SER A 70 -8.25 -1.74 18.34
C SER A 70 -7.09 -2.67 17.94
N CYS A 71 -6.73 -3.60 18.83
CA CYS A 71 -5.74 -4.63 18.52
C CYS A 71 -6.23 -5.62 17.45
N ASP A 72 -7.51 -5.56 17.08
CA ASP A 72 -8.14 -6.42 16.08
C ASP A 72 -8.28 -5.75 14.72
N ALA A 73 -7.62 -4.61 14.48
CA ALA A 73 -7.59 -3.99 13.17
C ALA A 73 -7.01 -4.97 12.13
N PRO A 74 -7.64 -5.15 10.96
CA PRO A 74 -7.11 -6.00 9.92
C PRO A 74 -5.84 -5.37 9.31
N ILE A 75 -4.87 -6.20 8.89
CA ILE A 75 -3.66 -5.75 8.18
C ILE A 75 -4.02 -5.11 6.83
N GLY A 76 -5.12 -5.55 6.24
CA GLY A 76 -5.61 -5.01 4.97
C GLY A 76 -7.09 -5.28 4.79
N ARG A 77 -7.67 -4.68 3.77
CA ARG A 77 -9.07 -4.89 3.40
C ARG A 77 -9.25 -4.82 1.90
N LEU A 78 -10.28 -5.49 1.41
CA LEU A 78 -10.76 -5.28 0.05
C LEU A 78 -11.69 -4.05 0.02
N SER A 79 -11.56 -3.26 -1.02
CA SER A 79 -12.39 -2.07 -1.25
C SER A 79 -12.90 -2.06 -2.68
N GLU A 80 -14.10 -1.58 -2.87
CA GLU A 80 -14.71 -1.40 -4.18
C GLU A 80 -14.45 0.00 -4.69
N ILE A 81 -14.01 0.11 -5.94
CA ILE A 81 -13.91 1.37 -6.66
C ILE A 81 -14.94 1.32 -7.78
N GLN A 82 -15.91 2.22 -7.72
CA GLN A 82 -16.91 2.40 -8.76
C GLN A 82 -16.30 3.20 -9.91
N GLU A 83 -16.29 2.61 -11.10
CA GLU A 83 -15.83 3.26 -12.34
C GLU A 83 -17.01 3.63 -13.22
N ALA A 84 -16.75 4.46 -14.22
CA ALA A 84 -17.74 4.83 -15.23
C ALA A 84 -18.33 3.58 -15.91
N ALA A 85 -19.56 3.70 -16.41
CA ALA A 85 -20.30 2.63 -17.06
C ALA A 85 -20.66 1.41 -16.18
N GLY A 86 -20.76 1.60 -14.85
CA GLY A 86 -21.20 0.56 -13.91
C GLY A 86 -20.17 -0.53 -13.66
N LYS A 87 -18.91 -0.32 -14.06
CA LYS A 87 -17.81 -1.23 -13.75
C LYS A 87 -17.39 -1.07 -12.29
N VAL A 88 -17.22 -2.18 -11.61
CA VAL A 88 -16.70 -2.21 -10.24
C VAL A 88 -15.32 -2.87 -10.24
N ARG A 89 -14.33 -2.19 -9.69
CA ARG A 89 -13.00 -2.74 -9.49
C ARG A 89 -12.78 -3.05 -8.01
N ILE A 90 -12.41 -4.28 -7.71
CA ILE A 90 -12.01 -4.67 -6.35
C ILE A 90 -10.52 -4.45 -6.20
N VAL A 91 -10.13 -3.68 -5.21
CA VAL A 91 -8.72 -3.39 -4.87
C VAL A 91 -8.41 -3.82 -3.45
N ALA A 92 -7.19 -4.30 -3.24
CA ALA A 92 -6.67 -4.62 -1.91
C ALA A 92 -5.98 -3.36 -1.33
N LEU A 93 -6.47 -2.90 -0.20
CA LEU A 93 -5.82 -1.86 0.60
C LEU A 93 -4.95 -2.57 1.64
N LEU A 94 -3.65 -2.51 1.47
CA LEU A 94 -2.66 -3.10 2.38
C LEU A 94 -2.19 -2.07 3.39
N ASP A 95 -1.48 -2.54 4.44
CA ASP A 95 -0.85 -1.66 5.40
C ASP A 95 0.29 -0.83 4.75
N PRO A 96 0.52 0.42 5.20
CA PRO A 96 1.51 1.30 4.61
C PRO A 96 2.95 0.81 4.82
N PHE A 97 3.25 0.09 5.89
CA PHE A 97 4.60 -0.39 6.19
C PHE A 97 5.03 -1.48 5.21
N THR A 98 4.15 -2.43 4.91
CA THR A 98 4.39 -3.43 3.87
C THR A 98 4.53 -2.79 2.49
N GLN A 99 3.72 -1.78 2.18
CA GLN A 99 3.81 -1.02 0.94
C GLN A 99 5.19 -0.32 0.82
N TRP A 100 5.65 0.35 1.87
CA TRP A 100 6.95 1.01 1.88
C TRP A 100 8.11 0.00 1.78
N LEU A 101 7.98 -1.15 2.42
CA LEU A 101 8.98 -2.21 2.34
C LEU A 101 9.12 -2.78 0.93
N LEU A 102 8.01 -2.94 0.21
CA LEU A 102 7.97 -3.52 -1.14
C LEU A 102 8.19 -2.48 -2.25
N TYR A 103 8.20 -1.18 -1.93
CA TYR A 103 8.34 -0.12 -2.93
C TYR A 103 9.60 -0.26 -3.82
N PRO A 104 10.79 -0.55 -3.29
CA PRO A 104 11.98 -0.73 -4.14
C PRO A 104 11.84 -1.90 -5.12
N LEU A 105 11.19 -2.99 -4.70
CA LEU A 105 10.90 -4.13 -5.59
C LEU A 105 9.92 -3.72 -6.70
N HIS A 106 8.85 -3.02 -6.34
CA HIS A 106 7.89 -2.48 -7.30
C HIS A 106 8.59 -1.62 -8.35
N ASP A 107 9.44 -0.69 -7.92
CA ASP A 107 10.14 0.24 -8.80
C ASP A 107 11.12 -0.49 -9.74
N ALA A 108 11.84 -1.48 -9.22
CA ALA A 108 12.72 -2.33 -10.01
C ALA A 108 11.96 -3.12 -11.08
N LEU A 109 10.85 -3.78 -10.70
CA LEU A 109 10.00 -4.52 -11.64
C LEU A 109 9.37 -3.59 -12.67
N PHE A 110 8.90 -2.43 -12.25
CA PHE A 110 8.29 -1.45 -13.14
C PHE A 110 9.30 -0.91 -14.16
N SER A 111 10.55 -0.72 -13.75
CA SER A 111 11.64 -0.34 -14.65
C SER A 111 11.96 -1.46 -15.64
N LEU A 112 11.96 -2.72 -15.20
CA LEU A 112 12.18 -3.88 -16.07
C LEU A 112 11.09 -4.00 -17.14
N PHE A 113 9.81 -3.73 -16.80
CA PHE A 113 8.71 -3.79 -17.76
C PHE A 113 8.85 -2.80 -18.91
N LYS A 114 9.55 -1.66 -18.72
CA LYS A 114 9.85 -0.73 -19.81
C LYS A 114 10.63 -1.38 -20.95
N GLU A 115 11.47 -2.34 -20.63
CA GLU A 115 12.30 -3.06 -21.60
C GLU A 115 11.48 -4.06 -22.43
N ILE A 116 10.29 -4.45 -21.92
CA ILE A 116 9.43 -5.44 -22.58
C ILE A 116 8.54 -4.71 -23.59
N GLY A 117 8.74 -4.98 -24.89
CA GLY A 117 8.03 -4.32 -25.97
C GLY A 117 6.52 -4.53 -25.99
N THR A 118 6.03 -5.61 -25.36
CA THR A 118 4.59 -5.93 -25.24
C THR A 118 3.96 -5.42 -23.97
N ASP A 119 4.74 -4.79 -23.07
CA ASP A 119 4.20 -4.25 -21.83
C ASP A 119 3.39 -2.96 -22.09
N GLY A 120 2.19 -2.93 -21.54
CA GLY A 120 1.28 -1.78 -21.58
C GLY A 120 1.16 -1.02 -20.26
N CYS A 121 2.01 -1.33 -19.25
CA CYS A 121 1.92 -0.69 -17.94
C CYS A 121 2.34 0.78 -17.97
N HIS A 122 3.32 1.13 -18.80
CA HIS A 122 3.81 2.49 -18.97
C HIS A 122 3.10 3.26 -20.06
N ASP A 123 2.80 2.57 -21.18
CA ASP A 123 2.13 3.14 -22.34
C ASP A 123 1.22 2.08 -22.95
N GLN A 124 -0.08 2.23 -22.72
CA GLN A 124 -1.10 1.28 -23.19
C GLN A 124 -1.23 1.26 -24.71
N THR A 125 -0.78 2.30 -25.39
CA THR A 125 -0.87 2.42 -26.86
C THR A 125 0.31 1.74 -27.56
N ARG A 126 1.46 1.67 -26.93
CA ARG A 126 2.69 1.10 -27.51
C ARG A 126 2.53 -0.34 -28.03
N PRO A 127 1.99 -1.29 -27.27
CA PRO A 127 1.78 -2.65 -27.79
C PRO A 127 0.78 -2.70 -28.95
N LEU A 128 -0.24 -1.86 -28.91
CA LEU A 128 -1.24 -1.76 -29.97
C LEU A 128 -0.65 -1.23 -31.27
N LEU A 129 0.14 -0.16 -31.22
CA LEU A 129 0.83 0.39 -32.37
C LEU A 129 1.83 -0.60 -32.97
N ALA A 130 2.56 -1.34 -32.14
CA ALA A 130 3.47 -2.37 -32.61
C ALA A 130 2.74 -3.52 -33.32
N LEU A 131 1.56 -3.91 -32.82
CA LEU A 131 0.72 -4.91 -33.47
C LEU A 131 0.17 -4.40 -34.81
N MET A 132 -0.32 -3.18 -34.85
CA MET A 132 -0.86 -2.56 -36.09
C MET A 132 0.22 -2.46 -37.19
N SER A 133 1.44 -2.06 -36.82
CA SER A 133 2.59 -2.03 -37.76
C SER A 133 2.86 -3.41 -38.36
N ARG A 134 2.92 -4.46 -37.54
CA ARG A 134 3.14 -5.85 -38.00
C ARG A 134 2.03 -6.36 -38.89
N LEU A 135 0.78 -5.96 -38.66
CA LEU A 135 -0.35 -6.33 -39.50
C LEU A 135 -0.31 -5.60 -40.84
N SER A 136 0.09 -4.33 -40.82
CA SER A 136 0.24 -3.52 -42.08
C SER A 136 1.36 -4.04 -42.99
N GLU A 137 2.45 -4.61 -42.42
CA GLU A 137 3.55 -5.18 -43.19
C GLU A 137 3.22 -6.53 -43.84
N LYS A 138 2.19 -7.22 -43.36
CA LYS A 138 1.76 -8.53 -43.87
C LYS A 138 0.59 -8.46 -44.87
N GLY A 139 0.00 -7.30 -44.97
CA GLY A 139 -1.06 -7.02 -45.97
C GLY A 139 -0.50 -6.40 -47.23
#